data_15945755380816e53de67c28746a0276
#
_entry.id   15945755380816e53de67c28746a0276
#
_cell.length_a   1.000
_cell.length_b   1.000
_cell.length_c   1.000
_cell.angle_alpha   90.00
_cell.angle_beta   90.00
_cell.angle_gamma   90.00
#
_symmetry.space_group_name_H-M   'P 1'
#
loop_
_entity.id
_entity.type
_entity.pdbx_description
1 polymer ?
#
loop_
_entity_poly.entity_id
_entity_poly.type
_entity_poly.pdbx_seq_one_letter_code
_entity_poly.pdbx_strand_id
1 'polypeptide(L)'
;MFEKFKKSDFADKITLIVAMVILTIFFSALNKNYFTAVNFTNILIACSLTGFVAIGETNLIIANQNDLSAGSLAACAGVLAAILAKNGFPAVVAILISIAFGCLVGVINAALVTMLNLQPFIATLATMSIVRGIAYILCDGKAVAVSDLIFIKFGSYRVFGFLRI
;
A
#
# COMPACT_ATOMS: atom_id res chain seq x y z
N MET A 1 -27.74 -25.82 -10.51
CA MET A 1 -27.44 -24.49 -9.96
C MET A 1 -25.94 -24.29 -9.76
N PHE A 2 -25.22 -25.22 -9.15
CA PHE A 2 -23.75 -25.16 -8.92
C PHE A 2 -22.89 -25.14 -10.19
N GLU A 3 -23.26 -25.83 -11.26
CA GLU A 3 -22.50 -25.81 -12.53
C GLU A 3 -22.55 -24.45 -13.23
N LYS A 4 -23.65 -23.71 -13.10
CA LYS A 4 -23.81 -22.38 -13.67
C LYS A 4 -22.95 -21.34 -12.96
N PHE A 5 -22.76 -21.46 -11.63
CA PHE A 5 -21.86 -20.63 -10.83
C PHE A 5 -20.40 -20.88 -11.19
N LYS A 6 -19.97 -22.15 -11.31
CA LYS A 6 -18.61 -22.51 -11.66
C LYS A 6 -18.21 -22.03 -13.08
N LYS A 7 -19.16 -22.00 -14.02
CA LYS A 7 -18.94 -21.54 -15.39
C LYS A 7 -18.88 -19.99 -15.46
N SER A 8 -19.59 -19.28 -14.59
CA SER A 8 -19.54 -17.82 -14.46
C SER A 8 -18.18 -17.38 -13.90
N ASP A 9 -17.73 -17.96 -12.78
CA ASP A 9 -16.44 -17.61 -12.16
C ASP A 9 -15.24 -17.84 -13.08
N PHE A 10 -15.30 -18.86 -13.93
CA PHE A 10 -14.25 -19.15 -14.89
C PHE A 10 -14.25 -18.17 -16.05
N ALA A 11 -15.44 -17.80 -16.56
CA ALA A 11 -15.58 -16.82 -17.62
C ALA A 11 -15.10 -15.42 -17.18
N ASP A 12 -15.42 -15.00 -15.92
CA ASP A 12 -15.00 -13.74 -15.36
C ASP A 12 -13.47 -13.66 -15.21
N LYS A 13 -12.84 -14.75 -14.77
CA LYS A 13 -11.37 -14.84 -14.69
C LYS A 13 -10.70 -14.79 -16.06
N ILE A 14 -11.26 -15.45 -17.08
CA ILE A 14 -10.76 -15.38 -18.45
C ILE A 14 -10.87 -13.94 -18.98
N THR A 15 -11.98 -13.28 -18.75
CA THR A 15 -12.19 -11.89 -19.21
C THR A 15 -11.13 -10.96 -18.62
N LEU A 16 -10.80 -11.10 -17.33
CA LEU A 16 -9.73 -10.33 -16.68
C LEU A 16 -8.35 -10.62 -17.28
N ILE A 17 -8.03 -11.90 -17.52
CA ILE A 17 -6.76 -12.29 -18.12
C ILE A 17 -6.64 -11.73 -19.54
N VAL A 18 -7.69 -11.86 -20.35
CA VAL A 18 -7.73 -11.34 -21.74
C VAL A 18 -7.57 -9.82 -21.74
N ALA A 19 -8.28 -9.11 -20.85
CA ALA A 19 -8.14 -7.66 -20.72
C ALA A 19 -6.71 -7.27 -20.34
N MET A 20 -6.09 -7.98 -19.39
CA MET A 20 -4.71 -7.74 -18.99
C MET A 20 -3.72 -7.98 -20.14
N VAL A 21 -3.90 -9.05 -20.92
CA VAL A 21 -3.05 -9.35 -22.09
C VAL A 21 -3.20 -8.27 -23.17
N ILE A 22 -4.43 -7.85 -23.48
CA ILE A 22 -4.69 -6.79 -24.44
C ILE A 22 -4.02 -5.48 -24.01
N LEU A 23 -4.18 -5.07 -22.76
CA LEU A 23 -3.53 -3.87 -22.22
C LEU A 23 -2.00 -3.97 -22.26
N THR A 24 -1.44 -5.14 -21.94
CA THR A 24 0.00 -5.37 -21.99
C THR A 24 0.53 -5.23 -23.42
N ILE A 25 -0.13 -5.83 -24.41
CA ILE A 25 0.23 -5.71 -25.82
C ILE A 25 0.11 -4.27 -26.28
N PHE A 26 -0.99 -3.59 -25.95
CA PHE A 26 -1.23 -2.20 -26.32
C PHE A 26 -0.14 -1.25 -25.81
N PHE A 27 0.17 -1.30 -24.51
CA PHE A 27 1.20 -0.45 -23.93
C PHE A 27 2.62 -0.83 -24.36
N SER A 28 2.87 -2.11 -24.63
CA SER A 28 4.15 -2.57 -25.19
C SER A 28 4.39 -2.03 -26.60
N ALA A 29 3.34 -1.90 -27.41
CA ALA A 29 3.43 -1.32 -28.73
C ALA A 29 3.66 0.20 -28.70
N LEU A 30 3.10 0.91 -27.71
CA LEU A 30 3.24 2.35 -27.56
C LEU A 30 4.57 2.78 -26.94
N ASN A 31 5.17 1.97 -26.06
CA ASN A 31 6.37 2.35 -25.33
C ASN A 31 7.39 1.21 -25.32
N LYS A 32 8.53 1.45 -25.96
CA LYS A 32 9.66 0.49 -26.04
C LYS A 32 10.21 0.08 -24.65
N ASN A 33 10.03 0.94 -23.64
CA ASN A 33 10.49 0.68 -22.27
C ASN A 33 9.48 -0.15 -21.46
N TYR A 34 8.29 -0.40 -21.99
CA TYR A 34 7.26 -1.14 -21.28
C TYR A 34 7.68 -2.59 -20.99
N PHE A 35 8.26 -3.27 -21.98
CA PHE A 35 8.70 -4.68 -21.87
C PHE A 35 10.20 -4.77 -21.54
N THR A 36 10.58 -4.12 -20.44
CA THR A 36 11.97 -4.12 -19.95
C THR A 36 12.06 -4.75 -18.56
N ALA A 37 13.21 -5.33 -18.22
CA ALA A 37 13.47 -5.89 -16.89
C ALA A 37 13.28 -4.84 -15.78
N VAL A 38 13.63 -3.58 -16.06
CA VAL A 38 13.45 -2.46 -15.11
C VAL A 38 11.98 -2.21 -14.82
N ASN A 39 11.13 -2.14 -15.86
CA ASN A 39 9.69 -1.93 -15.68
C ASN A 39 9.05 -3.13 -14.98
N PHE A 40 9.44 -4.35 -15.35
CA PHE A 40 8.95 -5.56 -14.68
C PHE A 40 9.29 -5.57 -13.18
N THR A 41 10.51 -5.18 -12.82
CA THR A 41 10.93 -5.03 -11.42
C THR A 41 10.09 -3.98 -10.69
N ASN A 42 9.82 -2.83 -11.32
CA ASN A 42 8.98 -1.79 -10.74
C ASN A 42 7.53 -2.27 -10.50
N ILE A 43 6.98 -3.04 -11.44
CA ILE A 43 5.66 -3.68 -11.27
C ILE A 43 5.68 -4.65 -10.10
N LEU A 44 6.69 -5.52 -9.97
CA LEU A 44 6.81 -6.46 -8.86
C LEU A 44 6.90 -5.75 -7.51
N ILE A 45 7.65 -4.64 -7.42
CA ILE A 45 7.73 -3.82 -6.20
C ILE A 45 6.36 -3.25 -5.86
N ALA A 46 5.65 -2.67 -6.83
CA ALA A 46 4.31 -2.14 -6.61
C ALA A 46 3.32 -3.23 -6.19
N CYS A 47 3.39 -4.41 -6.81
CA CYS A 47 2.58 -5.57 -6.44
C CYS A 47 2.89 -6.07 -5.03
N SER A 48 4.16 -6.07 -4.61
CA SER A 48 4.52 -6.50 -3.25
C SER A 48 3.96 -5.58 -2.19
N LEU A 49 4.06 -4.25 -2.37
CA LEU A 49 3.46 -3.27 -1.47
C LEU A 49 1.94 -3.45 -1.35
N THR A 50 1.26 -3.57 -2.49
CA THR A 50 -0.18 -3.84 -2.52
C THR A 50 -0.53 -5.18 -1.88
N GLY A 51 0.32 -6.20 -2.07
CA GLY A 51 0.16 -7.52 -1.48
C GLY A 51 0.21 -7.51 0.05
N PHE A 52 1.12 -6.76 0.65
CA PHE A 52 1.16 -6.60 2.11
C PHE A 52 -0.11 -5.96 2.66
N VAL A 53 -0.60 -4.90 2.02
CA VAL A 53 -1.88 -4.27 2.39
C VAL A 53 -3.03 -5.26 2.22
N ALA A 54 -3.08 -6.00 1.11
CA ALA A 54 -4.13 -6.97 0.82
C ALA A 54 -4.21 -8.11 1.85
N ILE A 55 -3.07 -8.55 2.43
CA ILE A 55 -3.07 -9.54 3.52
C ILE A 55 -3.80 -9.00 4.76
N GLY A 56 -3.54 -7.75 5.13
CA GLY A 56 -4.25 -7.09 6.24
C GLY A 56 -5.74 -6.93 5.95
N GLU A 57 -6.07 -6.39 4.79
CA GLU A 57 -7.45 -6.17 4.34
C GLU A 57 -8.26 -7.47 4.24
N THR A 58 -7.63 -8.59 3.86
CA THR A 58 -8.33 -9.88 3.77
C THR A 58 -8.93 -10.30 5.12
N ASN A 59 -8.21 -10.09 6.22
CA ASN A 59 -8.73 -10.41 7.56
C ASN A 59 -9.91 -9.52 7.93
N LEU A 60 -9.88 -8.25 7.56
CA LEU A 60 -10.98 -7.31 7.80
C LEU A 60 -12.21 -7.65 6.95
N ILE A 61 -12.01 -8.00 5.68
CA ILE A 61 -13.09 -8.43 4.78
C ILE A 61 -13.79 -9.70 5.32
N ILE A 62 -13.03 -10.68 5.81
CA ILE A 62 -13.58 -11.89 6.43
C ILE A 62 -14.45 -11.53 7.66
N ALA A 63 -14.04 -10.50 8.42
CA ALA A 63 -14.81 -9.97 9.54
C ALA A 63 -15.98 -9.06 9.12
N ASN A 64 -16.26 -8.95 7.82
CA ASN A 64 -17.26 -8.03 7.25
C ASN A 64 -17.00 -6.56 7.60
N GLN A 65 -15.71 -6.19 7.71
CA GLN A 65 -15.22 -4.85 7.95
C GLN A 65 -14.43 -4.38 6.74
N ASN A 66 -14.52 -3.10 6.39
CA ASN A 66 -13.72 -2.51 5.33
C ASN A 66 -12.88 -1.36 5.91
N ASP A 67 -11.58 -1.36 5.64
CA ASP A 67 -10.70 -0.26 6.04
C ASP A 67 -10.21 0.51 4.80
N LEU A 68 -10.71 1.72 4.62
CA LEU A 68 -10.26 2.61 3.55
C LEU A 68 -9.02 3.44 3.93
N SER A 69 -8.61 3.42 5.20
CA SER A 69 -7.54 4.25 5.72
C SER A 69 -6.14 3.71 5.41
N ALA A 70 -6.01 2.41 5.10
CA ALA A 70 -4.74 1.71 4.97
C ALA A 70 -3.75 2.40 4.01
N GLY A 71 -4.20 2.86 2.84
CA GLY A 71 -3.34 3.56 1.88
C GLY A 71 -2.84 4.92 2.39
N SER A 72 -3.70 5.72 3.02
CA SER A 72 -3.33 7.01 3.61
C SER A 72 -2.43 6.83 4.83
N LEU A 73 -2.68 5.79 5.60
CA LEU A 73 -1.88 5.41 6.76
C LEU A 73 -0.46 4.99 6.35
N ALA A 74 -0.33 4.16 5.33
CA ALA A 74 0.98 3.77 4.80
C ALA A 74 1.77 4.98 4.29
N ALA A 75 1.12 5.91 3.57
CA ALA A 75 1.74 7.13 3.10
C ALA A 75 2.19 8.03 4.26
N CYS A 76 1.32 8.25 5.27
CA CYS A 76 1.64 9.07 6.44
C CYS A 76 2.77 8.47 7.27
N ALA A 77 2.75 7.15 7.51
CA ALA A 77 3.81 6.44 8.21
C ALA A 77 5.15 6.56 7.48
N GLY A 78 5.14 6.46 6.14
CA GLY A 78 6.32 6.68 5.32
C GLY A 78 6.88 8.10 5.41
N VAL A 79 6.01 9.12 5.36
CA VAL A 79 6.40 10.52 5.56
C VAL A 79 6.98 10.74 6.95
N LEU A 80 6.35 10.20 7.98
CA LEU A 80 6.83 10.29 9.37
C LEU A 80 8.21 9.66 9.53
N ALA A 81 8.41 8.45 9.01
CA ALA A 81 9.71 7.79 9.03
C ALA A 81 10.79 8.60 8.30
N ALA A 82 10.46 9.16 7.13
CA ALA A 82 11.37 9.98 6.35
C ALA A 82 11.78 11.27 7.09
N ILE A 83 10.83 11.94 7.74
CA ILE A 83 11.10 13.17 8.50
C ILE A 83 11.96 12.86 9.73
N LEU A 84 11.67 11.79 10.47
CA LEU A 84 12.47 11.39 11.62
C LEU A 84 13.91 11.07 11.20
N ALA A 85 14.09 10.33 10.12
CA ALA A 85 15.42 10.04 9.58
C ALA A 85 16.17 11.30 9.14
N LYS A 86 15.47 12.23 8.47
CA LYS A 86 16.03 13.52 8.08
C LYS A 86 16.47 14.37 9.29
N ASN A 87 15.78 14.25 10.42
CA ASN A 87 16.11 14.93 11.67
C ASN A 87 17.17 14.20 12.50
N GLY A 88 17.83 13.16 11.95
CA GLY A 88 18.95 12.46 12.60
C GLY A 88 18.55 11.33 13.54
N PHE A 89 17.29 10.92 13.58
CA PHE A 89 16.91 9.72 14.32
C PHE A 89 17.47 8.46 13.63
N PRO A 90 17.96 7.47 14.39
CA PRO A 90 18.35 6.19 13.81
C PRO A 90 17.20 5.56 13.02
N ALA A 91 17.50 4.97 11.86
CA ALA A 91 16.49 4.38 10.96
C ALA A 91 15.54 3.41 11.67
N VAL A 92 16.09 2.56 12.55
CA VAL A 92 15.28 1.60 13.32
C VAL A 92 14.26 2.31 14.22
N VAL A 93 14.67 3.39 14.90
CA VAL A 93 13.78 4.18 15.77
C VAL A 93 12.69 4.87 14.94
N ALA A 94 13.05 5.45 13.80
CA ALA A 94 12.09 6.08 12.89
C ALA A 94 11.04 5.08 12.39
N ILE A 95 11.46 3.87 12.02
CA ILE A 95 10.57 2.79 11.60
C ILE A 95 9.64 2.36 12.74
N LEU A 96 10.18 2.14 13.95
CA LEU A 96 9.37 1.73 15.10
C LEU A 96 8.32 2.76 15.49
N ILE A 97 8.68 4.05 15.47
CA ILE A 97 7.72 5.14 15.73
C ILE A 97 6.61 5.14 14.66
N SER A 98 6.97 4.93 13.40
CA SER A 98 5.99 4.91 12.31
C SER A 98 5.06 3.71 12.39
N ILE A 99 5.55 2.54 12.82
CA ILE A 99 4.72 1.36 13.09
C ILE A 99 3.79 1.65 14.29
N ALA A 100 4.32 2.22 15.38
CA ALA A 100 3.51 2.58 16.55
C ALA A 100 2.40 3.58 16.19
N PHE A 101 2.68 4.55 15.33
CA PHE A 101 1.68 5.47 14.78
C PHE A 101 0.59 4.70 14.00
N GLY A 102 0.98 3.76 13.14
CA GLY A 102 0.04 2.91 12.42
C GLY A 102 -0.86 2.10 13.34
N CYS A 103 -0.28 1.47 14.36
CA CYS A 103 -1.03 0.72 15.39
C CYS A 103 -2.01 1.63 16.15
N LEU A 104 -1.59 2.84 16.53
CA LEU A 104 -2.45 3.81 17.21
C LEU A 104 -3.68 4.16 16.38
N VAL A 105 -3.50 4.46 15.10
CA VAL A 105 -4.61 4.77 14.18
C VAL A 105 -5.54 3.56 14.04
N GLY A 106 -4.99 2.35 13.94
CA GLY A 106 -5.77 1.11 13.90
C GLY A 106 -6.61 0.91 15.16
N VAL A 107 -6.05 1.18 16.34
CA VAL A 107 -6.79 1.13 17.62
C VAL A 107 -7.91 2.18 17.65
N ILE A 108 -7.65 3.38 17.15
CA ILE A 108 -8.68 4.43 17.04
C ILE A 108 -9.82 3.97 16.13
N ASN A 109 -9.52 3.44 14.94
CA ASN A 109 -10.54 2.90 14.04
C ASN A 109 -11.36 1.77 14.70
N ALA A 110 -10.68 0.85 15.36
CA ALA A 110 -11.35 -0.22 16.10
C ALA A 110 -12.29 0.32 17.20
N ALA A 111 -11.85 1.31 17.96
CA ALA A 111 -12.66 1.95 19.00
C ALA A 111 -13.88 2.68 18.41
N LEU A 112 -13.72 3.41 17.30
CA LEU A 112 -14.82 4.07 16.60
C LEU A 112 -15.89 3.06 16.16
N VAL A 113 -15.47 1.92 15.64
CA VAL A 113 -16.40 0.89 15.16
C VAL A 113 -17.04 0.11 16.31
N THR A 114 -16.24 -0.32 17.30
CA THR A 114 -16.73 -1.25 18.35
C THR A 114 -17.35 -0.55 19.53
N MET A 115 -16.84 0.61 19.95
CA MET A 115 -17.34 1.33 21.12
C MET A 115 -18.41 2.37 20.75
N LEU A 116 -18.24 3.06 19.61
CA LEU A 116 -19.19 4.08 19.17
C LEU A 116 -20.21 3.54 18.16
N ASN A 117 -20.11 2.23 17.80
CA ASN A 117 -20.99 1.56 16.83
C ASN A 117 -21.07 2.30 15.48
N LEU A 118 -19.97 2.96 15.07
CA LEU A 118 -19.91 3.59 13.76
C LEU A 118 -19.75 2.53 12.66
N GLN A 119 -20.37 2.78 11.52
CA GLN A 119 -20.18 1.93 10.37
C GLN A 119 -18.69 1.98 9.92
N PRO A 120 -18.01 0.84 9.72
CA PRO A 120 -16.58 0.77 9.41
C PRO A 120 -16.17 1.65 8.23
N PHE A 121 -16.97 1.65 7.17
CA PHE A 121 -16.76 2.47 6.00
C PHE A 121 -16.68 3.98 6.33
N ILE A 122 -17.59 4.48 7.18
CA ILE A 122 -17.65 5.90 7.55
C ILE A 122 -16.46 6.24 8.46
N ALA A 123 -16.18 5.41 9.45
CA ALA A 123 -15.09 5.63 10.40
C ALA A 123 -13.73 5.68 9.67
N THR A 124 -13.46 4.70 8.81
CA THR A 124 -12.18 4.60 8.11
C THR A 124 -12.04 5.64 7.00
N LEU A 125 -13.12 6.07 6.36
CA LEU A 125 -13.10 7.17 5.39
C LEU A 125 -12.75 8.51 6.07
N ALA A 126 -13.31 8.76 7.26
CA ALA A 126 -12.97 9.95 8.04
C ALA A 126 -11.49 9.91 8.46
N THR A 127 -11.03 8.79 9.01
CA THR A 127 -9.64 8.59 9.41
C THR A 127 -8.67 8.69 8.22
N MET A 128 -9.02 8.13 7.07
CA MET A 128 -8.26 8.29 5.83
C MET A 128 -8.02 9.75 5.50
N SER A 129 -9.07 10.58 5.60
CA SER A 129 -8.98 12.01 5.27
C SER A 129 -8.13 12.76 6.28
N ILE A 130 -8.29 12.48 7.58
CA ILE A 130 -7.50 13.08 8.66
C ILE A 130 -6.02 12.72 8.51
N VAL A 131 -5.70 11.43 8.36
CA VAL A 131 -4.32 10.93 8.25
C VAL A 131 -3.64 11.47 6.99
N ARG A 132 -4.38 11.58 5.88
CA ARG A 132 -3.89 12.22 4.67
C ARG A 132 -3.57 13.69 4.89
N GLY A 133 -4.45 14.43 5.58
CA GLY A 133 -4.21 15.82 5.95
C GLY A 133 -2.96 15.99 6.83
N ILE A 134 -2.79 15.12 7.83
CA ILE A 134 -1.59 15.08 8.68
C ILE A 134 -0.33 14.86 7.83
N ALA A 135 -0.35 13.90 6.90
CA ALA A 135 0.78 13.65 6.01
C ALA A 135 1.17 14.90 5.21
N TYR A 136 0.18 15.60 4.62
CA TYR A 136 0.43 16.83 3.88
C TYR A 136 1.01 17.96 4.75
N ILE A 137 0.51 18.12 5.97
CA ILE A 137 1.02 19.13 6.92
C ILE A 137 2.48 18.80 7.30
N LEU A 138 2.77 17.55 7.58
CA LEU A 138 4.11 17.10 7.98
C LEU A 138 5.18 17.32 6.91
N CYS A 139 4.82 17.19 5.63
CA CYS A 139 5.78 17.32 4.53
C CYS A 139 5.63 18.63 3.73
N ASP A 140 4.79 19.59 4.18
CA ASP A 140 4.46 20.82 3.43
C ASP A 140 4.02 20.55 1.99
N GLY A 141 3.37 19.41 1.74
CA GLY A 141 2.95 18.97 0.41
C GLY A 141 4.11 18.62 -0.54
N LYS A 142 5.33 18.47 -0.04
CA LYS A 142 6.55 18.21 -0.83
C LYS A 142 7.09 16.82 -0.57
N ALA A 143 7.85 16.30 -1.54
CA ALA A 143 8.56 15.04 -1.34
C ALA A 143 9.65 15.19 -0.28
N VAL A 144 9.71 14.25 0.67
CA VAL A 144 10.73 14.22 1.70
C VAL A 144 11.88 13.34 1.21
N ALA A 145 13.03 13.95 0.92
CA ALA A 145 14.23 13.22 0.56
C ALA A 145 14.90 12.64 1.80
N VAL A 146 15.24 11.35 1.77
CA VAL A 146 15.96 10.65 2.83
C VAL A 146 17.37 10.38 2.36
N SER A 147 18.36 10.86 3.11
CA SER A 147 19.80 10.67 2.84
C SER A 147 20.43 9.56 3.70
N ASP A 148 19.67 8.98 4.62
CA ASP A 148 20.18 7.95 5.53
C ASP A 148 20.53 6.68 4.75
N LEU A 149 21.78 6.21 4.92
CA LEU A 149 22.32 5.05 4.19
C LEU A 149 21.59 3.75 4.53
N ILE A 150 21.03 3.62 5.73
CA ILE A 150 20.31 2.42 6.15
C ILE A 150 18.96 2.36 5.42
N PHE A 151 18.22 3.49 5.36
CA PHE A 151 16.99 3.58 4.58
C PHE A 151 17.23 3.33 3.09
N ILE A 152 18.29 3.92 2.53
CA ILE A 152 18.65 3.72 1.13
C ILE A 152 19.02 2.25 0.86
N LYS A 153 19.81 1.62 1.75
CA LYS A 153 20.16 0.20 1.62
C LYS A 153 18.92 -0.69 1.73
N PHE A 154 18.02 -0.42 2.69
CA PHE A 154 16.77 -1.17 2.83
C PHE A 154 15.90 -1.08 1.58
N GLY A 155 15.68 0.13 1.05
CA GLY A 155 14.88 0.36 -0.16
C GLY A 155 15.58 -0.01 -1.47
N SER A 156 16.90 -0.26 -1.45
CA SER A 156 17.68 -0.62 -2.64
C SER A 156 18.26 -2.04 -2.58
N TYR A 157 17.89 -2.82 -1.56
CA TYR A 157 18.37 -4.19 -1.43
C TYR A 157 17.91 -5.02 -2.64
N ARG A 158 18.86 -5.66 -3.32
CA ARG A 158 18.59 -6.48 -4.48
C ARG A 158 18.67 -7.95 -4.11
N VAL A 159 17.55 -8.64 -4.21
CA VAL A 159 17.53 -10.11 -4.14
C VAL A 159 17.77 -10.66 -5.54
N PHE A 160 18.65 -11.62 -5.65
CA PHE A 160 19.09 -12.23 -6.93
C PHE A 160 19.67 -11.24 -7.95
N GLY A 161 20.25 -10.12 -7.51
CA GLY A 161 20.97 -9.18 -8.38
C GLY A 161 20.11 -8.23 -9.21
N PHE A 162 18.81 -8.44 -9.36
CA PHE A 162 17.92 -7.60 -10.16
C PHE A 162 16.58 -7.26 -9.52
N LEU A 163 16.12 -7.99 -8.51
CA LEU A 163 14.92 -7.63 -7.73
C LEU A 163 15.31 -6.64 -6.62
N ARG A 164 14.77 -5.41 -6.68
CA ARG A 164 14.75 -4.49 -5.54
C ARG A 164 13.59 -4.87 -4.63
N ILE A 165 13.87 -4.96 -3.33
CA ILE A 165 12.83 -5.04 -2.31
C ILE A 165 12.61 -3.64 -1.76
#